data_c11f97a48bd4f8d95ea6ad19e2dcb04f
#
_entry.id   c11f97a48bd4f8d95ea6ad19e2dcb04f
#
_cell.length_a   1.000
_cell.length_b   1.000
_cell.length_c   1.000
_cell.angle_alpha   90.00
_cell.angle_beta   90.00
_cell.angle_gamma   90.00
#
_symmetry.space_group_name_H-M   'P 1'
#
loop_
_entity.id
_entity.type
_entity.pdbx_description
1 polymer ?
#
loop_
_entity_poly.entity_id
_entity_poly.type
_entity_poly.pdbx_seq_one_letter_code
_entity_poly.pdbx_strand_id
1 'polypeptide(L)'
;MRLFVALPISADVRESFASFLNELRRADSKPRWVNPENLHVTLKFIGHIADERLPNIAAALQEVAVPSQIALEFRGIGFFPNDRRAAVVWAGIQAAPELAALAKCVEQALAPCGISRETRPFAAHLTLARLQEPRLSESVRTLIADSKDRVFGKEIAAEFHLIESKTKSTGAEYTTLRSFPFTAEEKHL
;
A
#
# COMPACT_ATOMS: atom_id res chain seq x y z
N MET A 1 -13.65 12.57 7.63
CA MET A 1 -13.26 11.27 7.06
C MET A 1 -11.76 11.02 7.18
N ARG A 2 -11.29 9.78 7.13
CA ARG A 2 -9.85 9.44 7.14
C ARG A 2 -9.44 8.92 5.76
N LEU A 3 -8.45 9.57 5.13
CA LEU A 3 -8.09 9.31 3.74
C LEU A 3 -6.64 8.89 3.57
N PHE A 4 -6.40 8.17 2.49
CA PHE A 4 -5.07 7.87 1.96
C PHE A 4 -5.12 7.68 0.43
N VAL A 5 -3.96 7.77 -0.22
CA VAL A 5 -3.78 7.54 -1.66
C VAL A 5 -2.98 6.25 -1.83
N ALA A 6 -3.42 5.37 -2.72
CA ALA A 6 -2.78 4.08 -2.94
C ALA A 6 -2.96 3.56 -4.37
N LEU A 7 -2.06 2.64 -4.78
CA LEU A 7 -2.29 1.78 -5.94
C LEU A 7 -3.08 0.55 -5.51
N PRO A 8 -4.11 0.15 -6.25
CA PRO A 8 -4.72 -1.17 -6.10
C PRO A 8 -3.72 -2.25 -6.53
N ILE A 9 -3.95 -3.50 -6.13
CA ILE A 9 -3.23 -4.67 -6.63
C ILE A 9 -4.16 -5.55 -7.45
N SER A 10 -3.60 -6.25 -8.44
CA SER A 10 -4.34 -7.17 -9.30
C SER A 10 -4.94 -8.35 -8.54
N ALA A 11 -5.95 -8.99 -9.11
CA ALA A 11 -6.58 -10.17 -8.51
C ALA A 11 -5.58 -11.31 -8.32
N ASP A 12 -4.70 -11.57 -9.28
CA ASP A 12 -3.70 -12.64 -9.23
C ASP A 12 -2.67 -12.41 -8.09
N VAL A 13 -2.18 -11.16 -7.95
CA VAL A 13 -1.29 -10.79 -6.85
C VAL A 13 -2.02 -10.93 -5.51
N ARG A 14 -3.28 -10.49 -5.44
CA ARG A 14 -4.11 -10.60 -4.23
C ARG A 14 -4.32 -12.06 -3.83
N GLU A 15 -4.60 -12.94 -4.76
CA GLU A 15 -4.81 -14.38 -4.50
C GLU A 15 -3.53 -15.04 -3.98
N SER A 16 -2.37 -14.70 -4.56
CA SER A 16 -1.07 -15.17 -4.09
C SER A 16 -0.83 -14.77 -2.63
N PHE A 17 -1.11 -13.50 -2.28
CA PHE A 17 -1.00 -13.05 -0.89
C PHE A 17 -2.08 -13.63 0.02
N ALA A 18 -3.30 -13.86 -0.46
CA ALA A 18 -4.36 -14.49 0.32
C ALA A 18 -3.96 -15.89 0.76
N SER A 19 -3.36 -16.67 -0.14
CA SER A 19 -2.80 -17.99 0.17
C SER A 19 -1.74 -17.91 1.27
N PHE A 20 -0.75 -17.02 1.12
CA PHE A 20 0.33 -16.85 2.09
C PHE A 20 -0.18 -16.32 3.44
N LEU A 21 -1.10 -15.37 3.45
CA LEU A 21 -1.73 -14.88 4.68
C LEU A 21 -2.50 -15.98 5.42
N ASN A 22 -3.11 -16.93 4.69
CA ASN A 22 -3.76 -18.08 5.30
C ASN A 22 -2.74 -19.04 5.95
N GLU A 23 -1.58 -19.26 5.34
CA GLU A 23 -0.47 -20.01 5.95
C GLU A 23 -0.01 -19.33 7.26
N LEU A 24 0.20 -18.01 7.23
CA LEU A 24 0.61 -17.24 8.40
C LEU A 24 -0.44 -17.26 9.52
N ARG A 25 -1.75 -17.14 9.19
CA ARG A 25 -2.84 -17.23 10.17
C ARG A 25 -2.95 -18.61 10.83
N ARG A 26 -2.68 -19.68 10.08
CA ARG A 26 -2.64 -21.05 10.64
C ARG A 26 -1.47 -21.24 11.58
N ALA A 27 -0.32 -20.61 11.30
CA ALA A 27 0.86 -20.67 12.14
C ALA A 27 0.71 -19.83 13.43
N ASP A 28 0.05 -18.66 13.33
CA ASP A 28 -0.26 -17.80 14.48
C ASP A 28 -1.42 -16.86 14.13
N SER A 29 -2.52 -16.99 14.85
CA SER A 29 -3.72 -16.16 14.66
C SER A 29 -3.70 -14.84 15.45
N LYS A 30 -2.74 -14.63 16.37
CA LYS A 30 -2.68 -13.45 17.24
C LYS A 30 -2.38 -12.15 16.50
N PRO A 31 -1.45 -12.11 15.53
CA PRO A 31 -1.22 -10.90 14.74
C PRO A 31 -2.48 -10.47 14.00
N ARG A 32 -2.67 -9.16 13.86
CA ARG A 32 -3.74 -8.61 13.02
C ARG A 32 -3.30 -8.66 11.54
N TRP A 33 -3.44 -9.85 10.96
CA TRP A 33 -3.21 -10.06 9.53
C TRP A 33 -4.24 -9.28 8.71
N VAL A 34 -3.76 -8.57 7.70
CA VAL A 34 -4.62 -7.76 6.81
C VAL A 34 -5.59 -8.68 6.05
N ASN A 35 -6.82 -8.22 5.86
CA ASN A 35 -7.74 -8.88 4.92
C ASN A 35 -7.18 -8.73 3.51
N PRO A 36 -7.07 -9.80 2.68
CA PRO A 36 -6.58 -9.69 1.31
C PRO A 36 -7.26 -8.61 0.47
N GLU A 37 -8.56 -8.38 0.68
CA GLU A 37 -9.31 -7.30 -0.01
C GLU A 37 -8.83 -5.89 0.34
N ASN A 38 -8.11 -5.74 1.45
CA ASN A 38 -7.55 -4.47 1.90
C ASN A 38 -6.09 -4.27 1.49
N LEU A 39 -5.51 -5.19 0.73
CA LEU A 39 -4.13 -5.07 0.27
C LEU A 39 -3.99 -3.95 -0.77
N HIS A 40 -3.03 -3.08 -0.57
CA HIS A 40 -2.76 -1.94 -1.45
C HIS A 40 -1.34 -1.41 -1.24
N VAL A 41 -0.82 -0.70 -2.23
CA VAL A 41 0.47 0.00 -2.12
C VAL A 41 0.19 1.45 -1.74
N THR A 42 0.43 1.82 -0.49
CA THR A 42 0.19 3.20 -0.02
C THR A 42 1.20 4.17 -0.64
N LEU A 43 0.72 5.20 -1.31
CA LEU A 43 1.52 6.32 -1.81
C LEU A 43 1.62 7.44 -0.77
N LYS A 44 0.48 7.80 -0.13
CA LYS A 44 0.40 8.89 0.85
C LYS A 44 -0.72 8.68 1.84
N PHE A 45 -0.42 8.79 3.13
CA PHE A 45 -1.44 8.96 4.16
C PHE A 45 -1.82 10.44 4.28
N ILE A 46 -3.11 10.75 4.11
CA ILE A 46 -3.66 12.10 4.27
C ILE A 46 -4.09 12.32 5.73
N GLY A 47 -4.62 11.27 6.37
CA GLY A 47 -5.12 11.34 7.74
C GLY A 47 -6.57 11.81 7.81
N HIS A 48 -6.95 12.39 8.94
CA HIS A 48 -8.30 12.90 9.17
C HIS A 48 -8.48 14.29 8.56
N ILE A 49 -9.51 14.43 7.74
CA ILE A 49 -9.91 15.72 7.15
C ILE A 49 -11.39 15.99 7.38
N ALA A 50 -11.79 17.26 7.35
CA ALA A 50 -13.18 17.67 7.25
C ALA A 50 -13.71 17.35 5.84
N ASP A 51 -14.98 16.94 5.76
CA ASP A 51 -15.58 16.42 4.52
C ASP A 51 -15.62 17.47 3.39
N GLU A 52 -15.73 18.75 3.76
CA GLU A 52 -15.74 19.90 2.85
C GLU A 52 -14.41 20.06 2.09
N ARG A 53 -13.32 19.45 2.56
CA ARG A 53 -12.01 19.50 1.90
C ARG A 53 -11.84 18.43 0.81
N LEU A 54 -12.72 17.44 0.76
CA LEU A 54 -12.63 16.35 -0.20
C LEU A 54 -12.59 16.82 -1.67
N PRO A 55 -13.43 17.77 -2.12
CA PRO A 55 -13.39 18.25 -3.51
C PRO A 55 -12.03 18.84 -3.90
N ASN A 56 -11.42 19.64 -3.01
CA ASN A 56 -10.13 20.25 -3.27
C ASN A 56 -9.00 19.23 -3.33
N ILE A 57 -9.03 18.22 -2.45
CA ILE A 57 -8.07 17.11 -2.46
C ILE A 57 -8.22 16.28 -3.75
N ALA A 58 -9.45 15.96 -4.14
CA ALA A 58 -9.71 15.22 -5.36
C ALA A 58 -9.28 15.98 -6.62
N ALA A 59 -9.52 17.30 -6.68
CA ALA A 59 -9.06 18.15 -7.77
C ALA A 59 -7.53 18.20 -7.84
N ALA A 60 -6.85 18.36 -6.71
CA ALA A 60 -5.38 18.36 -6.67
C ALA A 60 -4.78 17.04 -7.16
N LEU A 61 -5.41 15.90 -6.80
CA LEU A 61 -4.97 14.59 -7.26
C LEU A 61 -5.22 14.35 -8.76
N GLN A 62 -6.23 14.99 -9.35
CA GLN A 62 -6.51 14.93 -10.79
C GLN A 62 -5.38 15.55 -11.64
N GLU A 63 -4.68 16.53 -11.08
CA GLU A 63 -3.58 17.24 -11.74
C GLU A 63 -2.21 16.55 -11.56
N VAL A 64 -2.17 15.40 -10.87
CA VAL A 64 -0.92 14.66 -10.66
C VAL A 64 -0.45 14.11 -11.99
N ALA A 65 0.75 14.54 -12.42
CA ALA A 65 1.42 13.95 -13.57
C ALA A 65 1.79 12.50 -13.26
N VAL A 66 1.25 11.58 -14.02
CA VAL A 66 1.47 10.14 -13.87
C VAL A 66 2.28 9.60 -15.04
N PRO A 67 3.19 8.64 -14.80
CA PRO A 67 3.81 7.89 -15.88
C PRO A 67 2.77 7.03 -16.59
N SER A 68 3.06 6.63 -17.82
CA SER A 68 2.15 5.79 -18.61
C SER A 68 1.89 4.42 -17.96
N GLN A 69 2.89 3.86 -17.33
CA GLN A 69 2.83 2.55 -16.66
C GLN A 69 3.90 2.45 -15.59
N ILE A 70 3.59 1.70 -14.52
CA ILE A 70 4.56 1.38 -13.45
C ILE A 70 4.59 -0.13 -13.27
N ALA A 71 5.72 -0.76 -13.61
CA ALA A 71 5.93 -2.18 -13.37
C ALA A 71 6.25 -2.41 -11.88
N LEU A 72 5.56 -3.36 -11.26
CA LEU A 72 5.73 -3.77 -9.87
C LEU A 72 6.06 -5.26 -9.80
N GLU A 73 7.04 -5.63 -9.00
CA GLU A 73 7.28 -7.01 -8.59
C GLU A 73 7.19 -7.10 -7.07
N PHE A 74 6.29 -7.93 -6.57
CA PHE A 74 6.12 -8.20 -5.15
C PHE A 74 7.04 -9.34 -4.74
N ARG A 75 8.07 -9.03 -3.93
CA ARG A 75 9.12 -9.97 -3.58
C ARG A 75 9.58 -9.81 -2.14
N GLY A 76 9.68 -10.95 -1.45
CA GLY A 76 10.25 -11.02 -0.11
C GLY A 76 9.35 -10.42 0.97
N ILE A 77 9.66 -10.77 2.21
CA ILE A 77 8.93 -10.31 3.38
C ILE A 77 9.92 -9.65 4.34
N GLY A 78 9.49 -8.57 4.99
CA GLY A 78 10.30 -7.85 5.94
C GLY A 78 9.51 -7.26 7.09
N PHE A 79 10.21 -6.50 7.94
CA PHE A 79 9.68 -5.91 9.17
C PHE A 79 10.04 -4.44 9.29
N PHE A 80 9.13 -3.64 9.85
CA PHE A 80 9.44 -2.31 10.33
C PHE A 80 9.30 -2.25 11.85
N PRO A 81 10.22 -1.58 12.56
CA PRO A 81 11.52 -1.05 12.10
C PRO A 81 12.55 -2.15 11.81
N ASN A 82 12.42 -3.34 12.40
CA ASN A 82 13.27 -4.52 12.18
C ASN A 82 12.63 -5.77 12.82
N ASP A 83 13.25 -6.93 12.65
CA ASP A 83 12.76 -8.23 13.12
C ASP A 83 12.69 -8.35 14.66
N ARG A 84 13.56 -7.64 15.41
CA ARG A 84 13.63 -7.69 16.89
C ARG A 84 12.51 -6.88 17.55
N ARG A 85 12.03 -5.83 16.87
CA ARG A 85 10.97 -4.92 17.33
C ARG A 85 9.91 -4.73 16.26
N ALA A 86 9.51 -5.82 15.63
CA ALA A 86 8.56 -5.77 14.54
C ALA A 86 7.23 -5.15 14.99
N ALA A 87 6.86 -4.04 14.36
CA ALA A 87 5.54 -3.40 14.50
C ALA A 87 4.68 -3.62 13.27
N VAL A 88 5.31 -3.84 12.11
CA VAL A 88 4.65 -4.09 10.82
C VAL A 88 5.38 -5.23 10.11
N VAL A 89 4.61 -6.18 9.60
CA VAL A 89 5.07 -7.17 8.61
C VAL A 89 4.65 -6.68 7.23
N TRP A 90 5.58 -6.69 6.27
CA TRP A 90 5.33 -6.18 4.94
C TRP A 90 5.95 -7.06 3.86
N ALA A 91 5.37 -7.03 2.66
CA ALA A 91 5.99 -7.58 1.47
C ALA A 91 6.71 -6.46 0.71
N GLY A 92 7.91 -6.77 0.22
CA GLY A 92 8.73 -5.85 -0.57
C GLY A 92 8.14 -5.63 -1.96
N ILE A 93 8.39 -4.44 -2.49
CA ILE A 93 8.02 -4.09 -3.86
C ILE A 93 9.28 -3.61 -4.57
N GLN A 94 9.69 -4.36 -5.58
CA GLN A 94 10.67 -3.90 -6.55
C GLN A 94 9.90 -3.18 -7.65
N ALA A 95 10.16 -1.91 -7.78
CA ALA A 95 9.54 -1.05 -8.77
C ALA A 95 10.59 -0.17 -9.41
N ALA A 96 10.31 0.24 -10.63
CA ALA A 96 11.09 1.26 -11.30
C ALA A 96 11.00 2.62 -10.54
N PRO A 97 11.93 3.56 -10.76
CA PRO A 97 11.94 4.87 -10.09
C PRO A 97 10.61 5.64 -10.17
N GLU A 98 9.77 5.31 -11.16
CA GLU A 98 8.49 5.93 -11.42
C GLU A 98 7.51 5.81 -10.24
N LEU A 99 7.57 4.73 -9.47
CA LEU A 99 6.71 4.58 -8.29
C LEU A 99 7.05 5.63 -7.22
N ALA A 100 8.34 5.83 -6.96
CA ALA A 100 8.80 6.85 -6.01
C ALA A 100 8.52 8.27 -6.55
N ALA A 101 8.65 8.48 -7.86
CA ALA A 101 8.30 9.73 -8.51
C ALA A 101 6.81 10.03 -8.39
N LEU A 102 5.94 9.05 -8.61
CA LEU A 102 4.49 9.19 -8.42
C LEU A 102 4.15 9.56 -6.98
N ALA A 103 4.71 8.87 -5.98
CA ALA A 103 4.49 9.19 -4.58
C ALA A 103 4.90 10.63 -4.25
N LYS A 104 6.02 11.11 -4.82
CA LYS A 104 6.49 12.50 -4.68
C LYS A 104 5.53 13.49 -5.35
N CYS A 105 5.02 13.20 -6.56
CA CYS A 105 4.04 14.03 -7.24
C CYS A 105 2.74 14.15 -6.45
N VAL A 106 2.24 13.04 -5.90
CA VAL A 106 1.07 13.02 -5.01
C VAL A 106 1.31 13.90 -3.77
N GLU A 107 2.48 13.81 -3.15
CA GLU A 107 2.85 14.65 -2.01
C GLU A 107 2.89 16.13 -2.35
N GLN A 108 3.46 16.48 -3.50
CA GLN A 108 3.55 17.85 -3.99
C GLN A 108 2.15 18.44 -4.28
N ALA A 109 1.29 17.66 -4.93
CA ALA A 109 -0.08 18.07 -5.25
C ALA A 109 -0.92 18.32 -3.99
N LEU A 110 -0.71 17.54 -2.94
CA LEU A 110 -1.49 17.65 -1.70
C LEU A 110 -0.96 18.73 -0.72
N ALA A 111 0.27 19.19 -0.88
CA ALA A 111 0.87 20.21 -0.01
C ALA A 111 0.07 21.54 0.02
N PRO A 112 -0.39 22.10 -1.12
CA PRO A 112 -1.25 23.29 -1.13
C PRO A 112 -2.60 23.08 -0.45
N CYS A 113 -3.07 21.83 -0.39
CA CYS A 113 -4.27 21.44 0.34
C CYS A 113 -4.05 21.39 1.87
N GLY A 114 -2.87 21.78 2.38
CA GLY A 114 -2.56 21.76 3.80
C GLY A 114 -2.34 20.34 4.36
N ILE A 115 -1.96 19.40 3.51
CA ILE A 115 -1.56 18.05 3.93
C ILE A 115 -0.06 18.05 4.20
N SER A 116 0.32 17.68 5.42
CA SER A 116 1.72 17.68 5.84
C SER A 116 2.57 16.72 5.00
N ARG A 117 3.78 17.15 4.63
CA ARG A 117 4.72 16.30 3.92
C ARG A 117 5.25 15.20 4.84
N GLU A 118 5.50 14.02 4.26
CA GLU A 118 6.20 12.95 4.97
C GLU A 118 7.70 13.31 5.08
N THR A 119 8.24 13.12 6.27
CA THR A 119 9.66 13.42 6.54
C THR A 119 10.58 12.25 6.21
N ARG A 120 10.02 11.03 6.18
CA ARG A 120 10.77 9.81 5.88
C ARG A 120 10.76 9.55 4.37
N PRO A 121 11.86 8.98 3.83
CA PRO A 121 11.87 8.54 2.43
C PRO A 121 10.72 7.57 2.15
N PHE A 122 10.14 7.67 0.95
CA PHE A 122 9.14 6.71 0.49
C PHE A 122 9.78 5.31 0.39
N ALA A 123 9.16 4.35 1.05
CA ALA A 123 9.54 2.94 1.01
C ALA A 123 8.36 2.12 0.48
N ALA A 124 8.46 1.67 -0.76
CA ALA A 124 7.42 0.87 -1.40
C ALA A 124 7.24 -0.47 -0.68
N HIS A 125 6.06 -0.73 -0.16
CA HIS A 125 5.74 -1.97 0.54
C HIS A 125 4.24 -2.25 0.54
N LEU A 126 3.89 -3.53 0.70
CA LEU A 126 2.54 -4.00 0.92
C LEU A 126 2.42 -4.45 2.39
N THR A 127 1.60 -3.78 3.19
CA THR A 127 1.42 -4.15 4.60
C THR A 127 0.63 -5.46 4.71
N LEU A 128 1.19 -6.45 5.40
CA LEU A 128 0.57 -7.76 5.65
C LEU A 128 0.00 -7.90 7.06
N ALA A 129 0.63 -7.25 8.06
CA ALA A 129 0.13 -7.20 9.43
C ALA A 129 0.62 -5.96 10.18
N ARG A 130 -0.17 -5.54 11.18
CA ARG A 130 0.26 -4.63 12.24
C ARG A 130 0.26 -5.38 13.55
N LEU A 131 1.41 -5.38 14.22
CA LEU A 131 1.62 -6.11 15.45
C LEU A 131 1.34 -5.20 16.65
N GLN A 132 0.55 -5.66 17.60
CA GLN A 132 0.33 -4.97 18.88
C GLN A 132 1.49 -5.22 19.84
N GLU A 133 2.05 -6.43 19.80
CA GLU A 133 3.24 -6.82 20.52
C GLU A 133 4.34 -7.19 19.52
N PRO A 134 5.61 -6.82 19.77
CA PRO A 134 6.71 -7.06 18.83
C PRO A 134 7.19 -8.51 18.86
N ARG A 135 6.28 -9.47 19.07
CA ARG A 135 6.59 -10.89 19.16
C ARG A 135 5.76 -11.68 18.16
N LEU A 136 6.47 -12.39 17.31
CA LEU A 136 5.90 -13.39 16.40
C LEU A 136 6.30 -14.78 16.90
N SER A 137 5.44 -15.77 16.68
CA SER A 137 5.77 -17.17 16.96
C SER A 137 6.94 -17.63 16.08
N GLU A 138 7.66 -18.66 16.53
CA GLU A 138 8.77 -19.23 15.78
C GLU A 138 8.30 -19.74 14.42
N SER A 139 7.13 -20.37 14.37
CA SER A 139 6.53 -20.87 13.12
C SER A 139 6.34 -19.76 12.09
N VAL A 140 5.85 -18.58 12.51
CA VAL A 140 5.70 -17.41 11.60
C VAL A 140 7.06 -16.87 11.18
N ARG A 141 8.04 -16.81 12.09
CA ARG A 141 9.39 -16.36 11.76
C ARG A 141 10.03 -17.27 10.70
N THR A 142 9.88 -18.59 10.83
CA THR A 142 10.37 -19.56 9.86
C THR A 142 9.71 -19.36 8.50
N LEU A 143 8.35 -19.26 8.43
CA LEU A 143 7.63 -19.02 7.18
C LEU A 143 8.09 -17.73 6.48
N ILE A 144 8.34 -16.67 7.24
CA ILE A 144 8.82 -15.40 6.71
C ILE A 144 10.27 -15.54 6.21
N ALA A 145 11.14 -16.20 6.96
CA ALA A 145 12.53 -16.41 6.57
C ALA A 145 12.62 -17.25 5.26
N ASP A 146 11.81 -18.30 5.14
CA ASP A 146 11.72 -19.13 3.93
C ASP A 146 11.14 -18.35 2.71
N SER A 147 10.40 -17.28 2.98
CA SER A 147 9.80 -16.43 1.94
C SER A 147 10.64 -15.19 1.59
N LYS A 148 11.89 -15.11 2.08
CA LYS A 148 12.77 -13.95 1.88
C LYS A 148 12.95 -13.55 0.42
N ASP A 149 13.06 -14.52 -0.47
CA ASP A 149 13.28 -14.31 -1.91
C ASP A 149 12.05 -14.71 -2.76
N ARG A 150 10.95 -15.08 -2.12
CA ARG A 150 9.72 -15.50 -2.80
C ARG A 150 9.13 -14.35 -3.60
N VAL A 151 8.80 -14.62 -4.87
CA VAL A 151 8.03 -13.72 -5.73
C VAL A 151 6.55 -14.08 -5.55
N PHE A 152 5.74 -13.09 -5.17
CA PHE A 152 4.30 -13.23 -4.98
C PHE A 152 3.52 -12.86 -6.23
N GLY A 153 4.14 -12.11 -7.14
CA GLY A 153 3.56 -11.74 -8.43
C GLY A 153 4.21 -10.50 -9.01
N LYS A 154 3.81 -10.23 -10.26
CA LYS A 154 4.21 -9.03 -11.00
C LYS A 154 2.97 -8.42 -11.63
N GLU A 155 2.93 -7.10 -11.71
CA GLU A 155 1.84 -6.41 -12.38
C GLU A 155 2.31 -5.07 -12.94
N ILE A 156 1.45 -4.47 -13.77
CA ILE A 156 1.63 -3.11 -14.27
C ILE A 156 0.50 -2.29 -13.65
N ALA A 157 0.84 -1.35 -12.78
CA ALA A 157 -0.12 -0.41 -12.25
C ALA A 157 -0.57 0.56 -13.36
N ALA A 158 -1.88 0.79 -13.44
CA ALA A 158 -2.50 1.62 -14.46
C ALA A 158 -3.34 2.77 -13.87
N GLU A 159 -3.48 2.83 -12.56
CA GLU A 159 -4.24 3.86 -11.85
C GLU A 159 -3.80 3.96 -10.38
N PHE A 160 -4.16 5.06 -9.73
CA PHE A 160 -4.13 5.18 -8.29
C PHE A 160 -5.50 5.64 -7.76
N HIS A 161 -5.74 5.41 -6.46
CA HIS A 161 -7.02 5.66 -5.84
C HIS A 161 -6.91 6.62 -4.65
N LEU A 162 -7.94 7.44 -4.46
CA LEU A 162 -8.23 8.12 -3.20
C LEU A 162 -9.20 7.24 -2.41
N ILE A 163 -8.79 6.82 -1.22
CA ILE A 163 -9.49 5.81 -0.43
C ILE A 163 -9.86 6.37 0.95
N GLU A 164 -11.12 6.15 1.35
CA GLU A 164 -11.57 6.37 2.72
C GLU A 164 -11.33 5.12 3.56
N SER A 165 -10.82 5.31 4.78
CA SER A 165 -10.63 4.26 5.77
C SER A 165 -11.58 4.47 6.95
N LYS A 166 -12.46 3.50 7.19
CA LYS A 166 -13.33 3.43 8.36
C LYS A 166 -12.87 2.29 9.27
N THR A 167 -12.69 2.59 10.56
CA THR A 167 -12.39 1.57 11.56
C THR A 167 -13.69 0.96 12.04
N LYS A 168 -13.86 -0.34 11.87
CA LYS A 168 -14.97 -1.13 12.43
C LYS A 168 -14.46 -2.10 13.49
N SER A 169 -15.35 -2.67 14.28
CA SER A 169 -15.01 -3.71 15.26
C SER A 169 -14.35 -4.94 14.60
N THR A 170 -14.69 -5.21 13.34
CA THR A 170 -14.16 -6.32 12.53
C THR A 170 -12.84 -5.99 11.82
N GLY A 171 -12.38 -4.74 11.86
CA GLY A 171 -11.16 -4.28 11.20
C GLY A 171 -11.36 -3.01 10.37
N ALA A 172 -10.38 -2.67 9.56
CA ALA A 172 -10.48 -1.55 8.63
C ALA A 172 -11.35 -1.92 7.43
N GLU A 173 -12.26 -1.02 7.06
CA GLU A 173 -13.02 -1.06 5.82
C GLU A 173 -12.55 0.08 4.94
N TYR A 174 -12.28 -0.22 3.67
CA TYR A 174 -11.79 0.73 2.68
C TYR A 174 -12.84 0.94 1.60
N THR A 175 -13.05 2.21 1.26
CA THR A 175 -13.97 2.62 0.17
C THR A 175 -13.20 3.50 -0.80
N THR A 176 -13.09 3.09 -2.05
CA THR A 176 -12.54 3.93 -3.12
C THR A 176 -13.51 5.07 -3.41
N LEU A 177 -13.07 6.30 -3.17
CA LEU A 177 -13.84 7.51 -3.43
C LEU A 177 -13.62 8.01 -4.86
N ARG A 178 -12.40 7.88 -5.38
CA ARG A 178 -12.01 8.23 -6.76
C ARG A 178 -10.88 7.36 -7.26
N SER A 179 -10.93 7.07 -8.57
CA SER A 179 -9.85 6.45 -9.32
C SER A 179 -9.24 7.48 -10.27
N PHE A 180 -7.92 7.42 -10.43
CA PHE A 180 -7.13 8.30 -11.29
C PHE A 180 -6.31 7.42 -12.24
N PRO A 181 -6.83 7.16 -13.46
CA PRO A 181 -6.13 6.33 -14.44
C PRO A 181 -4.87 7.03 -14.92
N PHE A 182 -3.84 6.24 -15.20
CA PHE A 182 -2.64 6.73 -15.84
C PHE A 182 -2.97 7.04 -17.31
N THR A 183 -2.57 8.20 -17.77
CA THR A 183 -2.74 8.57 -19.19
C THR A 183 -1.78 7.73 -20.02
N ALA A 184 -2.31 6.95 -20.96
CA ALA A 184 -1.48 6.35 -21.97
C ALA A 184 -0.76 7.49 -22.74
N GLU A 185 0.57 7.41 -22.89
CA GLU A 185 1.25 8.27 -23.85
C GLU A 185 0.62 8.01 -25.24
N GLU A 186 -0.04 9.00 -25.80
CA GLU A 186 -0.32 8.99 -27.23
C GLU A 186 1.04 8.94 -27.93
N LYS A 187 1.39 7.76 -28.47
CA LYS A 187 2.49 7.66 -29.41
C LYS A 187 2.13 8.51 -30.61
N HIS A 188 2.63 9.73 -30.66
CA HIS A 188 2.70 10.46 -31.90
C HIS A 188 3.63 9.68 -32.85
N LEU A 189 3.02 8.99 -33.80
CA LEU A 189 3.65 8.42 -34.99
C LEU A 189 4.13 9.54 -35.91
#